data_fe40059ce79c6e8cd95ead491dd99cc7
#
_entry.id   fe40059ce79c6e8cd95ead491dd99cc7
#
_cell.length_a   1.000
_cell.length_b   1.000
_cell.length_c   1.000
_cell.angle_alpha   90.00
_cell.angle_beta   90.00
_cell.angle_gamma   90.00
#
_symmetry.space_group_name_H-M   'P 1'
#
loop_
_entity.id
_entity.type
_entity.pdbx_description
1 polymer ?
#
loop_
_entity_poly.entity_id
_entity_poly.type
_entity_poly.pdbx_seq_one_letter_code
_entity_poly.pdbx_strand_id
1 'polypeptide(L)'
;RLSKVRGDIKKGLLKLEHIERFREAFARGRGLISITAHLGNWEMGAAATASEGFPLHAVALKFRDKKIDRFFSHLRDLGGIRLIDFNHAARGCFQAIKRKEMIAFVTDRDVNGNGYPVTFFGRQITIPRGPAEIGARSGAPIVPAFCVQDKNGCFRLCVEEPIEADEGMPMDERVDQINRRMVELMEQYIARYPSQWFAFYKVWNEYDEAVRPDPRV
;
A
#
# COMPACT_ATOMS: atom_id res chain seq x y z
N ARG A 1 -18.33 -5.56 6.45
CA ARG A 1 -18.48 -4.13 6.13
C ARG A 1 -18.01 -3.81 4.72
N LEU A 2 -17.02 -4.53 4.15
CA LEU A 2 -16.48 -4.24 2.80
C LEU A 2 -17.56 -4.23 1.70
N SER A 3 -18.54 -5.13 1.75
CA SER A 3 -19.69 -5.16 0.81
C SER A 3 -20.66 -3.97 0.96
N LYS A 4 -20.56 -3.19 2.04
CA LYS A 4 -21.44 -2.04 2.33
C LYS A 4 -20.78 -0.69 2.08
N VAL A 5 -19.57 -0.67 1.55
CA VAL A 5 -18.74 0.54 1.39
C VAL A 5 -19.48 1.65 0.62
N ARG A 6 -20.17 1.33 -0.48
CA ARG A 6 -20.99 2.33 -1.21
C ARG A 6 -22.07 2.97 -0.33
N GLY A 7 -22.67 2.20 0.58
CA GLY A 7 -23.62 2.72 1.54
C GLY A 7 -22.96 3.61 2.59
N ASP A 8 -21.76 3.26 3.04
CA ASP A 8 -21.00 4.06 3.98
C ASP A 8 -20.55 5.40 3.36
N ILE A 9 -20.17 5.41 2.08
CA ILE A 9 -19.87 6.64 1.33
C ILE A 9 -21.13 7.53 1.25
N LYS A 10 -22.27 6.96 0.83
CA LYS A 10 -23.53 7.74 0.72
C LYS A 10 -23.99 8.32 2.06
N LYS A 11 -23.69 7.66 3.19
CA LYS A 11 -24.04 8.11 4.55
C LYS A 11 -23.00 9.06 5.15
N GLY A 12 -21.92 9.39 4.44
CA GLY A 12 -20.83 10.22 4.94
C GLY A 12 -19.95 9.55 6.01
N LEU A 13 -20.07 8.23 6.21
CA LEU A 13 -19.24 7.45 7.14
C LEU A 13 -17.86 7.14 6.55
N LEU A 14 -17.72 7.22 5.24
CA LEU A 14 -16.47 7.14 4.50
C LEU A 14 -16.42 8.26 3.47
N LYS A 15 -15.43 9.13 3.57
CA LYS A 15 -15.17 10.20 2.62
C LYS A 15 -14.06 9.80 1.67
N LEU A 16 -14.21 10.15 0.38
CA LEU A 16 -13.18 9.98 -0.63
C LEU A 16 -12.54 11.35 -0.89
N GLU A 17 -11.31 11.52 -0.45
CA GLU A 17 -10.55 12.74 -0.63
C GLU A 17 -9.59 12.58 -1.80
N HIS A 18 -9.71 13.44 -2.80
CA HIS A 18 -8.88 13.46 -4.01
C HIS A 18 -8.94 12.17 -4.85
N ILE A 19 -10.11 11.52 -4.91
CA ILE A 19 -10.31 10.31 -5.73
C ILE A 19 -10.10 10.57 -7.22
N GLU A 20 -10.22 11.82 -7.67
CA GLU A 20 -9.91 12.27 -9.03
C GLU A 20 -8.47 11.96 -9.43
N ARG A 21 -7.52 11.99 -8.51
CA ARG A 21 -6.10 11.63 -8.76
C ARG A 21 -5.95 10.19 -9.25
N PHE A 22 -6.72 9.25 -8.68
CA PHE A 22 -6.78 7.89 -9.20
C PHE A 22 -7.36 7.85 -10.62
N ARG A 23 -8.42 8.61 -10.89
CA ARG A 23 -9.06 8.64 -12.22
C ARG A 23 -8.11 9.19 -13.26
N GLU A 24 -7.45 10.30 -12.98
CA GLU A 24 -6.48 10.95 -13.87
C GLU A 24 -5.26 10.04 -14.14
N ALA A 25 -4.69 9.45 -13.08
CA ALA A 25 -3.58 8.51 -13.24
C ALA A 25 -3.99 7.26 -14.03
N PHE A 26 -5.17 6.70 -13.77
CA PHE A 26 -5.69 5.53 -14.47
C PHE A 26 -6.02 5.82 -15.95
N ALA A 27 -6.50 7.02 -16.25
CA ALA A 27 -6.79 7.48 -17.61
C ALA A 27 -5.55 7.56 -18.51
N ARG A 28 -4.34 7.56 -17.95
CA ARG A 28 -3.07 7.46 -18.72
C ARG A 28 -2.94 6.12 -19.47
N GLY A 29 -3.79 5.12 -19.15
CA GLY A 29 -3.89 3.85 -19.88
C GLY A 29 -2.70 2.91 -19.73
N ARG A 30 -1.88 3.09 -18.68
CA ARG A 30 -0.70 2.27 -18.37
C ARG A 30 -0.92 1.33 -17.17
N GLY A 31 -2.18 1.16 -16.70
CA GLY A 31 -2.51 0.56 -15.41
C GLY A 31 -2.21 1.53 -14.27
N LEU A 32 -2.33 1.09 -13.01
CA LEU A 32 -2.12 1.93 -11.84
C LEU A 32 -1.60 1.09 -10.67
N ILE A 33 -0.63 1.62 -9.94
CA ILE A 33 -0.16 1.04 -8.69
C ILE A 33 -0.59 1.94 -7.55
N SER A 34 -1.37 1.42 -6.60
CA SER A 34 -1.64 2.10 -5.33
C SER A 34 -0.79 1.51 -4.24
N ILE A 35 -0.25 2.36 -3.39
CA ILE A 35 0.52 1.96 -2.21
C ILE A 35 -0.13 2.51 -0.95
N THR A 36 -0.02 1.74 0.13
CA THR A 36 -0.48 2.11 1.46
C THR A 36 0.41 1.47 2.53
N ALA A 37 0.13 1.73 3.80
CA ALA A 37 0.70 1.05 4.96
C ALA A 37 -0.38 0.25 5.69
N HIS A 38 0.01 -0.62 6.65
CA HIS A 38 -0.93 -1.22 7.61
C HIS A 38 -1.43 -0.16 8.59
N LEU A 39 -2.02 0.91 8.04
CA LEU A 39 -2.49 2.08 8.77
C LEU A 39 -4.01 2.26 8.56
N GLY A 40 -4.73 2.51 9.64
CA GLY A 40 -6.18 2.69 9.61
C GLY A 40 -6.93 1.48 9.09
N ASN A 41 -7.76 1.66 8.07
CA ASN A 41 -8.51 0.55 7.47
C ASN A 41 -8.22 0.43 5.95
N TRP A 42 -7.03 -0.08 5.61
CA TRP A 42 -6.61 -0.27 4.22
C TRP A 42 -7.53 -1.20 3.41
N GLU A 43 -8.16 -2.20 4.07
CA GLU A 43 -9.13 -3.09 3.42
C GLU A 43 -10.38 -2.30 2.98
N MET A 44 -10.88 -1.39 3.83
CA MET A 44 -11.99 -0.50 3.48
C MET A 44 -11.58 0.48 2.38
N GLY A 45 -10.37 1.00 2.42
CA GLY A 45 -9.81 1.85 1.38
C GLY A 45 -9.77 1.15 0.02
N ALA A 46 -9.30 -0.10 -0.01
CA ALA A 46 -9.29 -0.92 -1.21
C ALA A 46 -10.72 -1.20 -1.73
N ALA A 47 -11.66 -1.56 -0.85
CA ALA A 47 -13.05 -1.77 -1.23
C ALA A 47 -13.73 -0.48 -1.72
N ALA A 48 -13.40 0.68 -1.14
CA ALA A 48 -13.88 1.98 -1.61
C ALA A 48 -13.38 2.27 -3.03
N THR A 49 -12.07 2.05 -3.26
CA THR A 49 -11.46 2.21 -4.59
C THR A 49 -12.11 1.27 -5.61
N ALA A 50 -12.29 -0.01 -5.29
CA ALA A 50 -12.99 -0.95 -6.17
C ALA A 50 -14.45 -0.53 -6.44
N SER A 51 -15.14 0.05 -5.44
CA SER A 51 -16.52 0.52 -5.59
C SER A 51 -16.67 1.71 -6.53
N GLU A 52 -15.59 2.47 -6.77
CA GLU A 52 -15.51 3.55 -7.76
C GLU A 52 -15.27 3.06 -9.20
N GLY A 53 -15.23 1.74 -9.40
CA GLY A 53 -15.13 1.12 -10.74
C GLY A 53 -13.72 0.73 -11.16
N PHE A 54 -12.72 0.87 -10.29
CA PHE A 54 -11.37 0.42 -10.61
C PHE A 54 -11.25 -1.11 -10.54
N PRO A 55 -10.69 -1.78 -11.58
CA PRO A 55 -10.41 -3.22 -11.57
C PRO A 55 -9.22 -3.51 -10.64
N LEU A 56 -9.49 -3.60 -9.34
CA LEU A 56 -8.48 -3.62 -8.29
C LEU A 56 -8.01 -5.04 -7.94
N HIS A 57 -6.69 -5.20 -7.93
CA HIS A 57 -6.00 -6.37 -7.41
C HIS A 57 -5.21 -6.01 -6.15
N ALA A 58 -5.25 -6.84 -5.13
CA ALA A 58 -4.41 -6.70 -3.94
C ALA A 58 -3.42 -7.86 -3.86
N VAL A 59 -2.14 -7.55 -3.62
CA VAL A 59 -1.14 -8.57 -3.34
C VAL A 59 -1.27 -8.98 -1.87
N ALA A 60 -1.51 -10.26 -1.63
CA ALA A 60 -1.74 -10.76 -0.28
C ALA A 60 -1.07 -12.11 -0.04
N LEU A 61 -0.56 -12.26 1.18
CA LEU A 61 -0.15 -13.57 1.72
C LEU A 61 -1.37 -14.38 2.11
N LYS A 62 -1.31 -15.68 1.90
CA LYS A 62 -2.30 -16.62 2.42
C LYS A 62 -2.12 -16.81 3.92
N PHE A 63 -3.21 -16.82 4.65
CA PHE A 63 -3.18 -17.21 6.06
C PHE A 63 -2.88 -18.71 6.20
N ARG A 64 -2.14 -19.09 7.23
CA ARG A 64 -1.84 -20.51 7.55
C ARG A 64 -3.13 -21.29 7.81
N ASP A 65 -4.06 -20.70 8.55
CA ASP A 65 -5.38 -21.29 8.80
C ASP A 65 -6.28 -21.11 7.56
N LYS A 66 -6.69 -22.22 6.96
CA LYS A 66 -7.52 -22.23 5.75
C LYS A 66 -8.92 -21.65 5.95
N LYS A 67 -9.46 -21.64 7.19
CA LYS A 67 -10.77 -21.04 7.47
C LYS A 67 -10.66 -19.52 7.50
N ILE A 68 -9.61 -19.02 8.16
CA ILE A 68 -9.28 -17.59 8.19
C ILE A 68 -8.99 -17.09 6.78
N ASP A 69 -8.18 -17.83 6.01
CA ASP A 69 -7.83 -17.48 4.63
C ASP A 69 -9.09 -17.36 3.74
N ARG A 70 -9.98 -18.35 3.80
CA ARG A 70 -11.25 -18.33 3.06
C ARG A 70 -12.15 -17.17 3.50
N PHE A 71 -12.22 -16.89 4.80
CA PHE A 71 -13.03 -15.79 5.32
C PHE A 71 -12.54 -14.43 4.79
N PHE A 72 -11.26 -14.11 4.90
CA PHE A 72 -10.72 -12.85 4.40
C PHE A 72 -10.76 -12.76 2.87
N SER A 73 -10.47 -13.85 2.16
CA SER A 73 -10.58 -13.90 0.70
C SER A 73 -12.01 -13.61 0.24
N HIS A 74 -13.01 -14.20 0.89
CA HIS A 74 -14.42 -13.95 0.61
C HIS A 74 -14.81 -12.48 0.91
N LEU A 75 -14.36 -11.92 2.02
CA LEU A 75 -14.61 -10.50 2.32
C LEU A 75 -14.05 -9.56 1.27
N ARG A 76 -12.84 -9.83 0.77
CA ARG A 76 -12.20 -9.04 -0.29
C ARG A 76 -12.95 -9.17 -1.61
N ASP A 77 -13.37 -10.39 -1.97
CA ASP A 77 -14.18 -10.64 -3.15
C ASP A 77 -15.52 -9.87 -3.10
N LEU A 78 -16.23 -9.91 -1.96
CA LEU A 78 -17.43 -9.08 -1.72
C LEU A 78 -17.16 -7.58 -1.83
N GLY A 79 -15.93 -7.14 -1.54
CA GLY A 79 -15.46 -5.76 -1.71
C GLY A 79 -15.05 -5.43 -3.15
N GLY A 80 -15.12 -6.37 -4.08
CA GLY A 80 -14.69 -6.20 -5.47
C GLY A 80 -13.17 -6.25 -5.65
N ILE A 81 -12.43 -6.80 -4.69
CA ILE A 81 -10.98 -6.87 -4.68
C ILE A 81 -10.54 -8.27 -5.15
N ARG A 82 -9.79 -8.35 -6.23
CA ARG A 82 -9.17 -9.59 -6.70
C ARG A 82 -7.83 -9.80 -6.01
N LEU A 83 -7.46 -11.05 -5.73
CA LEU A 83 -6.21 -11.35 -5.06
C LEU A 83 -5.13 -11.82 -6.03
N ILE A 84 -3.92 -11.30 -5.85
CA ILE A 84 -2.69 -11.83 -6.41
C ILE A 84 -1.94 -12.52 -5.27
N ASP A 85 -1.67 -13.82 -5.43
CA ASP A 85 -0.89 -14.60 -4.47
C ASP A 85 0.53 -14.03 -4.36
N PHE A 86 0.95 -13.71 -3.14
CA PHE A 86 2.26 -13.14 -2.85
C PHE A 86 3.42 -13.99 -3.42
N ASN A 87 3.32 -15.32 -3.39
CA ASN A 87 4.36 -16.21 -3.92
C ASN A 87 4.54 -16.12 -5.44
N HIS A 88 3.55 -15.58 -6.15
CA HIS A 88 3.56 -15.37 -7.60
C HIS A 88 3.35 -13.89 -7.96
N ALA A 89 3.63 -12.99 -7.00
CA ALA A 89 3.29 -11.57 -7.10
C ALA A 89 3.86 -10.91 -8.35
N ALA A 90 5.14 -11.10 -8.65
CA ALA A 90 5.78 -10.47 -9.80
C ALA A 90 5.01 -10.75 -11.11
N ARG A 91 4.76 -12.03 -11.41
CA ARG A 91 4.03 -12.43 -12.63
C ARG A 91 2.60 -11.89 -12.65
N GLY A 92 1.89 -12.02 -11.53
CA GLY A 92 0.49 -11.57 -11.41
C GLY A 92 0.36 -10.06 -11.58
N CYS A 93 1.27 -9.29 -10.99
CA CYS A 93 1.29 -7.84 -11.10
C CYS A 93 1.59 -7.37 -12.53
N PHE A 94 2.62 -7.91 -13.18
CA PHE A 94 2.89 -7.56 -14.58
C PHE A 94 1.72 -7.92 -15.51
N GLN A 95 1.03 -9.03 -15.27
CA GLN A 95 -0.17 -9.37 -16.03
C GLN A 95 -1.31 -8.39 -15.80
N ALA A 96 -1.56 -7.95 -14.55
CA ALA A 96 -2.59 -6.96 -14.24
C ALA A 96 -2.27 -5.61 -14.89
N ILE A 97 -1.03 -5.13 -14.78
CA ILE A 97 -0.58 -3.88 -15.44
C ILE A 97 -0.73 -3.98 -16.97
N LYS A 98 -0.36 -5.10 -17.58
CA LYS A 98 -0.53 -5.32 -19.01
C LYS A 98 -2.01 -5.26 -19.46
N ARG A 99 -2.93 -5.68 -18.59
CA ARG A 99 -4.38 -5.52 -18.80
C ARG A 99 -4.90 -4.14 -18.44
N LYS A 100 -4.01 -3.19 -18.07
CA LYS A 100 -4.33 -1.82 -17.64
C LYS A 100 -5.24 -1.81 -16.40
N GLU A 101 -5.03 -2.75 -15.48
CA GLU A 101 -5.75 -2.88 -14.23
C GLU A 101 -4.99 -2.19 -13.09
N MET A 102 -5.60 -2.08 -11.93
CA MET A 102 -5.02 -1.44 -10.74
C MET A 102 -4.50 -2.50 -9.76
N ILE A 103 -3.34 -2.23 -9.17
CA ILE A 103 -2.75 -3.08 -8.14
C ILE A 103 -2.58 -2.27 -6.86
N ALA A 104 -2.98 -2.84 -5.72
CA ALA A 104 -2.72 -2.28 -4.40
C ALA A 104 -1.67 -3.09 -3.63
N PHE A 105 -0.74 -2.36 -3.01
CA PHE A 105 0.28 -2.92 -2.13
C PHE A 105 0.24 -2.28 -0.76
N VAL A 106 0.47 -3.07 0.27
CA VAL A 106 0.80 -2.58 1.61
C VAL A 106 2.32 -2.68 1.77
N THR A 107 2.99 -1.53 1.95
CA THR A 107 4.44 -1.40 1.68
C THR A 107 5.31 -1.16 2.90
N ASP A 108 4.75 -1.11 4.10
CA ASP A 108 5.47 -0.85 5.35
C ASP A 108 6.10 -2.10 5.99
N ARG A 109 5.98 -3.29 5.33
CA ARG A 109 6.51 -4.54 5.85
C ARG A 109 7.17 -5.39 4.78
N ASP A 110 8.47 -5.65 4.92
CA ASP A 110 9.19 -6.67 4.16
C ASP A 110 9.02 -8.04 4.83
N VAL A 111 8.30 -8.93 4.16
CA VAL A 111 7.99 -10.27 4.68
C VAL A 111 9.13 -11.27 4.45
N ASN A 112 9.89 -11.06 3.38
CA ASN A 112 10.93 -11.99 2.94
C ASN A 112 12.33 -11.65 3.46
N GLY A 113 12.53 -10.45 4.04
CA GLY A 113 13.84 -9.98 4.51
C GLY A 113 14.83 -9.65 3.39
N ASN A 114 14.36 -9.53 2.14
CA ASN A 114 15.17 -9.18 0.97
C ASN A 114 14.68 -7.90 0.28
N GLY A 115 14.01 -7.05 1.04
CA GLY A 115 13.44 -5.80 0.57
C GLY A 115 14.48 -4.76 0.13
N TYR A 116 13.98 -3.58 -0.17
CA TYR A 116 14.80 -2.42 -0.52
C TYR A 116 15.18 -1.66 0.78
N PRO A 117 16.47 -1.39 1.03
CA PRO A 117 16.89 -0.68 2.24
C PRO A 117 16.48 0.80 2.17
N VAL A 118 15.87 1.29 3.25
CA VAL A 118 15.44 2.68 3.38
C VAL A 118 15.67 3.18 4.81
N THR A 119 15.77 4.50 4.97
CA THR A 119 15.70 5.14 6.28
C THR A 119 14.24 5.44 6.60
N PHE A 120 13.73 4.93 7.72
CA PHE A 120 12.37 5.09 8.17
C PHE A 120 12.36 5.52 9.65
N PHE A 121 11.82 6.70 9.92
CA PHE A 121 11.94 7.39 11.23
C PHE A 121 13.38 7.43 11.75
N GLY A 122 14.32 7.78 10.87
CA GLY A 122 15.74 7.90 11.19
C GLY A 122 16.50 6.59 11.38
N ARG A 123 15.89 5.44 11.15
CA ARG A 123 16.51 4.11 11.29
C ARG A 123 16.42 3.29 10.01
N GLN A 124 17.38 2.40 9.81
CA GLN A 124 17.39 1.52 8.63
C GLN A 124 16.37 0.40 8.77
N ILE A 125 15.55 0.23 7.73
CA ILE A 125 14.65 -0.92 7.55
C ILE A 125 14.71 -1.40 6.10
N THR A 126 14.00 -2.48 5.80
CA THR A 126 13.71 -2.89 4.43
C THR A 126 12.20 -2.80 4.14
N ILE A 127 11.86 -2.35 2.94
CA ILE A 127 10.48 -2.31 2.42
C ILE A 127 10.36 -3.19 1.17
N PRO A 128 9.15 -3.63 0.78
CA PRO A 128 8.97 -4.44 -0.43
C PRO A 128 9.50 -3.76 -1.69
N ARG A 129 10.34 -4.43 -2.46
CA ARG A 129 10.90 -3.93 -3.73
C ARG A 129 9.85 -3.78 -4.84
N GLY A 130 8.84 -4.69 -4.81
CA GLY A 130 7.91 -4.87 -5.93
C GLY A 130 7.23 -3.59 -6.43
N PRO A 131 6.62 -2.77 -5.59
CA PRO A 131 5.89 -1.58 -6.03
C PRO A 131 6.74 -0.61 -6.86
N ALA A 132 7.93 -0.26 -6.36
CA ALA A 132 8.83 0.67 -7.05
C ALA A 132 9.41 0.06 -8.33
N GLU A 133 9.87 -1.20 -8.29
CA GLU A 133 10.43 -1.88 -9.45
C GLU A 133 9.40 -2.11 -10.57
N ILE A 134 8.16 -2.50 -10.22
CA ILE A 134 7.09 -2.67 -11.19
C ILE A 134 6.72 -1.33 -11.81
N GLY A 135 6.55 -0.27 -11.01
CA GLY A 135 6.28 1.08 -11.49
C GLY A 135 7.35 1.59 -12.42
N ALA A 136 8.62 1.53 -11.99
CA ALA A 136 9.76 1.98 -12.77
C ALA A 136 9.91 1.25 -14.12
N ARG A 137 9.64 -0.07 -14.17
CA ARG A 137 9.75 -0.90 -15.37
C ARG A 137 8.56 -0.78 -16.31
N SER A 138 7.34 -0.63 -15.77
CA SER A 138 6.12 -0.62 -16.57
C SER A 138 5.69 0.78 -17.00
N GLY A 139 6.20 1.82 -16.35
CA GLY A 139 5.72 3.19 -16.48
C GLY A 139 4.30 3.40 -15.92
N ALA A 140 3.76 2.42 -15.17
CA ALA A 140 2.49 2.60 -14.47
C ALA A 140 2.64 3.64 -13.35
N PRO A 141 1.74 4.63 -13.27
CA PRO A 141 1.78 5.62 -12.21
C PRO A 141 1.62 4.96 -10.84
N ILE A 142 2.35 5.48 -9.84
CA ILE A 142 2.26 5.04 -8.45
C ILE A 142 1.52 6.12 -7.67
N VAL A 143 0.38 5.79 -7.08
CA VAL A 143 -0.46 6.72 -6.33
C VAL A 143 -0.64 6.21 -4.90
N PRO A 144 -0.09 6.91 -3.91
CA PRO A 144 -0.29 6.57 -2.51
C PRO A 144 -1.72 6.86 -2.06
N ALA A 145 -2.28 6.00 -1.20
CA ALA A 145 -3.59 6.25 -0.62
C ALA A 145 -3.70 5.62 0.77
N PHE A 146 -4.23 6.38 1.72
CA PHE A 146 -4.36 5.95 3.12
C PHE A 146 -5.81 6.09 3.59
N CYS A 147 -6.36 5.05 4.19
CA CYS A 147 -7.71 5.06 4.73
C CYS A 147 -7.67 5.16 6.25
N VAL A 148 -7.75 6.38 6.77
CA VAL A 148 -7.64 6.68 8.20
C VAL A 148 -8.98 7.03 8.81
N GLN A 149 -9.13 6.81 10.12
CA GLN A 149 -10.32 7.22 10.86
C GLN A 149 -10.07 8.57 11.53
N ASP A 150 -11.02 9.48 11.42
CA ASP A 150 -10.98 10.77 12.11
C ASP A 150 -11.48 10.65 13.57
N LYS A 151 -11.38 11.75 14.32
CA LYS A 151 -11.81 11.80 15.74
C LYS A 151 -13.32 11.56 15.92
N ASN A 152 -14.12 11.76 14.88
CA ASN A 152 -15.57 11.56 14.90
C ASN A 152 -15.96 10.12 14.53
N GLY A 153 -14.99 9.25 14.29
CA GLY A 153 -15.23 7.86 13.90
C GLY A 153 -15.51 7.66 12.40
N CYS A 154 -15.51 8.73 11.60
CA CYS A 154 -15.65 8.65 10.15
C CYS A 154 -14.33 8.26 9.49
N PHE A 155 -14.38 7.45 8.44
CA PHE A 155 -13.19 7.11 7.66
C PHE A 155 -12.98 8.10 6.52
N ARG A 156 -11.72 8.28 6.16
CA ARG A 156 -11.32 9.09 5.00
C ARG A 156 -10.30 8.31 4.20
N LEU A 157 -10.61 8.06 2.93
CA LEU A 157 -9.64 7.59 1.96
C LEU A 157 -8.98 8.81 1.34
N CYS A 158 -7.75 9.10 1.76
CA CYS A 158 -6.95 10.21 1.26
C CYS A 158 -6.06 9.69 0.13
N VAL A 159 -6.30 10.16 -1.09
CA VAL A 159 -5.50 9.80 -2.27
C VAL A 159 -4.48 10.91 -2.49
N GLU A 160 -3.20 10.57 -2.45
CA GLU A 160 -2.10 11.52 -2.61
C GLU A 160 -1.75 11.76 -4.09
N GLU A 161 -0.88 12.76 -4.34
CA GLU A 161 -0.36 13.00 -5.68
C GLU A 161 0.42 11.78 -6.18
N PRO A 162 0.36 11.47 -7.47
CA PRO A 162 1.19 10.44 -8.06
C PRO A 162 2.67 10.67 -7.77
N ILE A 163 3.38 9.60 -7.46
CA ILE A 163 4.84 9.64 -7.37
C ILE A 163 5.37 9.62 -8.80
N GLU A 164 5.87 10.76 -9.24
CA GLU A 164 6.51 10.89 -10.54
C GLU A 164 8.00 10.54 -10.40
N ALA A 165 8.48 9.66 -11.26
CA ALA A 165 9.90 9.39 -11.40
C ALA A 165 10.35 9.81 -12.80
N ASP A 166 11.49 10.47 -12.90
CA ASP A 166 12.02 10.92 -14.18
C ASP A 166 12.36 9.71 -15.06
N GLU A 167 11.65 9.58 -16.18
CA GLU A 167 11.87 8.47 -17.13
C GLU A 167 13.26 8.53 -17.79
N GLY A 168 13.94 9.67 -17.76
CA GLY A 168 15.31 9.84 -18.24
C GLY A 168 16.40 9.33 -17.30
N MET A 169 16.06 9.08 -16.03
CA MET A 169 17.01 8.57 -15.04
C MET A 169 17.30 7.07 -15.23
N PRO A 170 18.49 6.59 -14.81
CA PRO A 170 18.80 5.17 -14.67
C PRO A 170 17.74 4.45 -13.80
N MET A 171 17.51 3.17 -14.09
CA MET A 171 16.47 2.38 -13.42
C MET A 171 16.62 2.40 -11.89
N ASP A 172 17.84 2.24 -11.39
CA ASP A 172 18.11 2.17 -9.95
C ASP A 172 17.82 3.51 -9.25
N GLU A 173 18.14 4.63 -9.90
CA GLU A 173 17.84 5.97 -9.37
C GLU A 173 16.32 6.24 -9.34
N ARG A 174 15.59 5.77 -10.36
CA ARG A 174 14.13 5.84 -10.39
C ARG A 174 13.50 5.05 -9.26
N VAL A 175 13.97 3.82 -9.03
CA VAL A 175 13.50 2.97 -7.92
C VAL A 175 13.79 3.62 -6.58
N ASP A 176 14.96 4.20 -6.41
CA ASP A 176 15.34 4.91 -5.19
C ASP A 176 14.47 6.16 -4.95
N GLN A 177 14.23 6.96 -5.97
CA GLN A 177 13.35 8.15 -5.89
C GLN A 177 11.93 7.76 -5.48
N ILE A 178 11.37 6.72 -6.10
CA ILE A 178 10.03 6.19 -5.76
C ILE A 178 10.01 5.73 -4.29
N ASN A 179 10.98 4.93 -3.87
CA ASN A 179 11.02 4.40 -2.50
C ASN A 179 11.16 5.52 -1.46
N ARG A 180 12.01 6.52 -1.69
CA ARG A 180 12.14 7.67 -0.79
C ARG A 180 10.78 8.39 -0.64
N ARG A 181 10.10 8.67 -1.74
CA ARG A 181 8.82 9.37 -1.67
C ARG A 181 7.73 8.54 -0.99
N MET A 182 7.70 7.22 -1.22
CA MET A 182 6.81 6.30 -0.51
C MET A 182 7.04 6.35 1.00
N VAL A 183 8.30 6.30 1.43
CA VAL A 183 8.69 6.35 2.85
C VAL A 183 8.28 7.66 3.48
N GLU A 184 8.59 8.80 2.88
CA GLU A 184 8.20 10.12 3.37
C GLU A 184 6.69 10.23 3.64
N LEU A 185 5.87 9.74 2.71
CA LEU A 185 4.42 9.77 2.86
C LEU A 185 3.94 8.82 3.96
N MET A 186 4.51 7.62 4.05
CA MET A 186 4.19 6.69 5.14
C MET A 186 4.55 7.30 6.51
N GLU A 187 5.72 7.92 6.65
CA GLU A 187 6.13 8.60 7.88
C GLU A 187 5.17 9.72 8.27
N GLN A 188 4.78 10.58 7.31
CA GLN A 188 3.83 11.66 7.56
C GLN A 188 2.48 11.14 8.07
N TYR A 189 1.93 10.10 7.44
CA TYR A 189 0.66 9.53 7.85
C TYR A 189 0.75 8.79 9.18
N ILE A 190 1.79 8.01 9.40
CA ILE A 190 2.00 7.28 10.67
C ILE A 190 2.23 8.26 11.81
N ALA A 191 3.04 9.31 11.62
CA ALA A 191 3.24 10.34 12.64
C ALA A 191 1.95 11.08 12.99
N ARG A 192 1.07 11.30 12.00
CA ARG A 192 -0.23 11.94 12.21
C ARG A 192 -1.26 11.04 12.89
N TYR A 193 -1.19 9.73 12.65
CA TYR A 193 -2.16 8.72 13.14
C TYR A 193 -1.47 7.52 13.81
N PRO A 194 -0.57 7.71 14.78
CA PRO A 194 0.28 6.63 15.31
C PRO A 194 -0.53 5.50 15.97
N SER A 195 -1.66 5.80 16.59
CA SER A 195 -2.54 4.80 17.21
C SER A 195 -3.30 3.92 16.19
N GLN A 196 -3.24 4.26 14.90
CA GLN A 196 -3.87 3.50 13.83
C GLN A 196 -2.87 2.67 13.02
N TRP A 197 -1.59 2.69 13.36
CA TRP A 197 -0.57 1.89 12.70
C TRP A 197 -0.45 0.50 13.31
N PHE A 198 -0.72 -0.54 12.53
CA PHE A 198 -0.78 -1.94 12.96
C PHE A 198 0.59 -2.64 12.84
N ALA A 199 1.62 -2.04 13.43
CA ALA A 199 2.96 -2.61 13.48
C ALA A 199 3.12 -3.52 14.73
N PHE A 200 2.46 -4.67 14.74
CA PHE A 200 2.56 -5.66 15.83
C PHE A 200 3.78 -6.58 15.69
N TYR A 201 4.89 -6.05 15.19
CA TYR A 201 6.17 -6.75 14.99
C TYR A 201 7.31 -5.75 15.21
N LYS A 202 8.52 -6.26 15.37
CA LYS A 202 9.71 -5.40 15.45
C LYS A 202 9.97 -4.80 14.07
N VAL A 203 9.70 -3.50 13.91
CA VAL A 203 9.90 -2.77 12.65
C VAL A 203 11.37 -2.52 12.41
N TRP A 204 12.10 -2.12 13.46
CA TRP A 204 13.53 -1.85 13.40
C TRP A 204 14.32 -3.07 13.87
N ASN A 205 15.35 -3.46 13.12
CA ASN A 205 16.27 -4.51 13.52
C ASN A 205 17.07 -4.10 14.76
N GLU A 206 17.30 -5.03 15.69
CA GLU A 206 18.05 -4.81 16.93
C GLU A 206 19.54 -4.50 16.71
N TYR A 207 20.02 -4.56 15.47
CA TYR A 207 21.42 -4.33 15.08
C TYR A 207 21.73 -2.89 14.67
N ASP A 208 21.04 -1.91 15.23
CA ASP A 208 21.57 -0.54 15.24
C ASP A 208 22.64 -0.50 16.33
N GLU A 209 23.92 -0.49 15.97
CA GLU A 209 25.08 -0.50 16.90
C GLU A 209 25.05 0.65 17.92
N ALA A 210 24.18 1.65 17.71
CA ALA A 210 23.96 2.78 18.63
C ALA A 210 23.13 2.44 19.89
N VAL A 211 22.53 1.25 19.98
CA VAL A 211 21.72 0.83 21.14
C VAL A 211 22.14 -0.57 21.58
N ARG A 212 23.42 -0.78 21.81
CA ARG A 212 23.85 -1.89 22.68
C ARG A 212 23.57 -1.44 24.12
N PRO A 213 22.69 -2.12 24.87
CA PRO A 213 22.69 -1.91 26.32
C PRO A 213 24.11 -2.27 26.80
N ASP A 214 24.69 -1.42 27.62
CA ASP A 214 25.97 -1.68 28.27
C ASP A 214 25.89 -3.09 28.91
N PRO A 215 26.74 -4.05 28.53
CA PRO A 215 26.68 -5.40 29.08
C PRO A 215 26.98 -5.48 30.57
N ARG A 216 27.08 -4.33 31.23
CA ARG A 216 27.40 -4.16 32.65
C ARG A 216 26.22 -3.67 33.49
N VAL A 217 25.00 -3.60 32.94
CA VAL A 217 23.77 -3.25 33.68
C VAL A 217 22.82 -4.40 33.69
#